data_8bfa90a0fb6692a21d14a986b952207b
#
_entry.id   8bfa90a0fb6692a21d14a986b952207b
#
_cell.length_a   1.000
_cell.length_b   1.000
_cell.length_c   1.000
_cell.angle_alpha   90.00
_cell.angle_beta   90.00
_cell.angle_gamma   90.00
#
_symmetry.space_group_name_H-M   'P 1'
#
loop_
_entity.id
_entity.type
_entity.pdbx_description
1 polymer ?
#
loop_
_entity_poly.entity_id
_entity_poly.type
_entity_poly.pdbx_seq_one_letter_code
_entity_poly.pdbx_strand_id
1 'polypeptide(L)'
;MPELTRERLGALRVQAKELLAADRREVLVCAGTGCIAGGSLKIYDYLKSECEKRGLKTRVALRHEGGDDAIHFKKSGCHGFCEMGPLLQIEPEGFLYTHVRLEDCDEIIERTILGGEAVERLLYELNGVRYAKHNEIPFYAKQQRVVLENCGTSDAEDIEEYIAKGGYSAFEKALFEMTDEEICRDILDSGLRG
;
A
#
# COMPACT_ATOMS: atom_id res chain seq x y z
N MET A 1 16.14 15.90 19.80
CA MET A 1 15.08 15.87 18.78
C MET A 1 14.05 16.93 19.19
N PRO A 2 13.45 17.68 18.26
CA PRO A 2 12.38 18.60 18.63
C PRO A 2 11.20 17.80 19.18
N GLU A 3 10.61 18.30 20.26
CA GLU A 3 9.48 17.69 20.95
C GLU A 3 8.25 17.58 19.99
N LEU A 4 7.59 16.45 19.97
CA LEU A 4 6.39 16.24 19.17
C LEU A 4 5.17 16.77 19.95
N THR A 5 4.65 17.93 19.54
CA THR A 5 3.43 18.51 20.10
C THR A 5 2.20 18.09 19.30
N ARG A 6 0.99 18.27 19.88
CA ARG A 6 -0.29 18.01 19.20
C ARG A 6 -0.44 18.83 17.93
N GLU A 7 -0.10 20.11 17.94
CA GLU A 7 -0.15 21.00 16.79
C GLU A 7 0.79 20.51 15.68
N ARG A 8 1.99 20.06 16.04
CA ARG A 8 2.97 19.54 15.10
C ARG A 8 2.52 18.22 14.47
N LEU A 9 1.92 17.32 15.25
CA LEU A 9 1.33 16.09 14.71
C LEU A 9 0.18 16.42 13.74
N GLY A 10 -0.67 17.40 14.08
CA GLY A 10 -1.75 17.88 13.20
C GLY A 10 -1.20 18.43 11.88
N ALA A 11 -0.16 19.27 11.93
CA ALA A 11 0.48 19.82 10.74
C ALA A 11 1.11 18.71 9.85
N LEU A 12 1.80 17.74 10.46
CA LEU A 12 2.33 16.57 9.73
C LEU A 12 1.25 15.77 9.05
N ARG A 13 0.09 15.56 9.72
CA ARG A 13 -1.05 14.84 9.15
C ARG A 13 -1.63 15.55 7.93
N VAL A 14 -1.78 16.87 7.98
CA VAL A 14 -2.27 17.65 6.83
C VAL A 14 -1.30 17.54 5.65
N GLN A 15 -0.01 17.78 5.87
CA GLN A 15 1.01 17.66 4.82
C GLN A 15 1.08 16.26 4.22
N ALA A 16 1.06 15.22 5.06
CA ALA A 16 1.11 13.85 4.60
C ALA A 16 -0.15 13.46 3.79
N LYS A 17 -1.34 13.97 4.17
CA LYS A 17 -2.58 13.76 3.39
C LYS A 17 -2.51 14.43 2.02
N GLU A 18 -1.99 15.63 1.92
CA GLU A 18 -1.81 16.34 0.65
C GLU A 18 -0.86 15.57 -0.27
N LEU A 19 0.25 15.07 0.28
CA LEU A 19 1.19 14.24 -0.46
C LEU A 19 0.58 12.91 -0.91
N LEU A 20 -0.24 12.27 -0.08
CA LEU A 20 -0.89 10.99 -0.40
C LEU A 20 -2.01 11.17 -1.43
N ALA A 21 -2.71 12.30 -1.42
CA ALA A 21 -3.82 12.59 -2.34
C ALA A 21 -3.38 12.94 -3.76
N ALA A 22 -2.09 13.18 -4.00
CA ALA A 22 -1.58 13.45 -5.34
C ALA A 22 -1.77 12.21 -6.23
N ASP A 23 -2.35 12.41 -7.42
CA ASP A 23 -2.50 11.35 -8.44
C ASP A 23 -1.12 10.96 -8.96
N ARG A 24 -0.64 9.81 -8.54
CA ARG A 24 0.73 9.36 -8.79
C ARG A 24 0.75 7.90 -9.18
N ARG A 25 1.70 7.56 -10.04
CA ARG A 25 1.96 6.15 -10.33
C ARG A 25 2.58 5.47 -9.12
N GLU A 26 1.90 4.44 -8.63
CA GLU A 26 2.36 3.63 -7.51
C GLU A 26 2.50 2.16 -7.91
N VAL A 27 3.57 1.54 -7.44
CA VAL A 27 3.87 0.12 -7.61
C VAL A 27 3.91 -0.52 -6.22
N LEU A 28 2.84 -1.20 -5.85
CA LEU A 28 2.70 -1.84 -4.54
C LEU A 28 3.02 -3.33 -4.65
N VAL A 29 4.11 -3.74 -4.05
CA VAL A 29 4.52 -5.15 -4.00
C VAL A 29 4.14 -5.73 -2.65
N CYS A 30 3.38 -6.83 -2.64
CA CYS A 30 2.99 -7.48 -1.39
C CYS A 30 4.22 -8.01 -0.64
N ALA A 31 4.44 -7.47 0.56
CA ALA A 31 5.49 -7.89 1.49
C ALA A 31 4.97 -8.77 2.63
N GLY A 32 3.83 -9.43 2.45
CA GLY A 32 3.36 -10.49 3.35
C GLY A 32 4.26 -11.73 3.26
N THR A 33 4.37 -12.49 4.33
CA THR A 33 5.31 -13.64 4.47
C THR A 33 5.22 -14.64 3.32
N GLY A 34 4.02 -14.98 2.85
CA GLY A 34 3.82 -15.90 1.72
C GLY A 34 4.37 -15.35 0.41
N CYS A 35 4.13 -14.06 0.12
CA CYS A 35 4.66 -13.41 -1.08
C CYS A 35 6.18 -13.25 -1.02
N ILE A 36 6.75 -12.93 0.16
CA ILE A 36 8.20 -12.87 0.37
C ILE A 36 8.84 -14.22 0.09
N ALA A 37 8.26 -15.32 0.61
CA ALA A 37 8.73 -16.68 0.34
C ALA A 37 8.66 -17.01 -1.16
N GLY A 38 7.67 -16.46 -1.90
CA GLY A 38 7.55 -16.55 -3.35
C GLY A 38 8.47 -15.61 -4.13
N GLY A 39 9.30 -14.79 -3.47
CA GLY A 39 10.28 -13.92 -4.10
C GLY A 39 9.84 -12.48 -4.38
N SER A 40 8.75 -12.01 -3.75
CA SER A 40 8.21 -10.66 -4.00
C SER A 40 9.21 -9.52 -3.76
N LEU A 41 10.12 -9.63 -2.78
CA LEU A 41 11.15 -8.61 -2.56
C LEU A 41 12.16 -8.55 -3.71
N LYS A 42 12.50 -9.69 -4.34
CA LYS A 42 13.36 -9.69 -5.54
C LYS A 42 12.66 -9.01 -6.72
N ILE A 43 11.36 -9.20 -6.84
CA ILE A 43 10.52 -8.51 -7.86
C ILE A 43 10.53 -7.01 -7.58
N TYR A 44 10.33 -6.58 -6.35
CA TYR A 44 10.41 -5.18 -5.93
C TYR A 44 11.76 -4.53 -6.31
N ASP A 45 12.87 -5.15 -5.91
CA ASP A 45 14.22 -4.66 -6.16
C ASP A 45 14.52 -4.58 -7.67
N TYR A 46 14.08 -5.59 -8.43
CA TYR A 46 14.26 -5.63 -9.87
C TYR A 46 13.49 -4.52 -10.57
N LEU A 47 12.18 -4.41 -10.32
CA LEU A 47 11.32 -3.39 -10.93
C LEU A 47 11.86 -1.99 -10.66
N LYS A 48 12.21 -1.68 -9.41
CA LYS A 48 12.76 -0.38 -9.02
C LYS A 48 14.07 -0.09 -9.74
N SER A 49 15.04 -1.01 -9.65
CA SER A 49 16.37 -0.81 -10.26
C SER A 49 16.31 -0.71 -11.78
N GLU A 50 15.44 -1.47 -12.42
CA GLU A 50 15.30 -1.46 -13.87
C GLU A 50 14.60 -0.18 -14.36
N CYS A 51 13.60 0.34 -13.62
CA CYS A 51 13.03 1.66 -13.89
C CYS A 51 14.11 2.77 -13.80
N GLU A 52 14.96 2.73 -12.78
CA GLU A 52 16.07 3.68 -12.61
C GLU A 52 17.07 3.62 -13.77
N LYS A 53 17.46 2.41 -14.21
CA LYS A 53 18.34 2.21 -15.37
C LYS A 53 17.75 2.76 -16.67
N ARG A 54 16.42 2.70 -16.82
CA ARG A 54 15.68 3.28 -17.96
C ARG A 54 15.49 4.79 -17.84
N GLY A 55 16.05 5.44 -16.81
CA GLY A 55 16.00 6.88 -16.60
C GLY A 55 14.68 7.37 -15.97
N LEU A 56 13.85 6.47 -15.45
CA LEU A 56 12.64 6.83 -14.74
C LEU A 56 12.97 7.25 -13.31
N LYS A 57 12.34 8.32 -12.83
CA LYS A 57 12.47 8.73 -11.44
C LYS A 57 11.69 7.78 -10.53
N THR A 58 12.30 7.31 -9.48
CA THR A 58 11.67 6.44 -8.48
C THR A 58 11.75 7.06 -7.09
N ARG A 59 10.82 6.70 -6.23
CA ARG A 59 10.83 7.04 -4.81
C ARG A 59 10.30 5.89 -3.99
N VAL A 60 10.67 5.85 -2.72
CA VAL A 60 10.24 4.83 -1.74
C VAL A 60 9.57 5.41 -0.50
N ALA A 61 9.64 6.72 -0.29
CA ALA A 61 9.01 7.40 0.83
C ALA A 61 7.94 8.38 0.31
N LEU A 62 6.90 8.60 1.12
CA LEU A 62 5.85 9.55 0.79
C LEU A 62 6.42 10.97 0.61
N ARG A 63 7.28 11.39 1.53
CA ARG A 63 8.03 12.64 1.42
C ARG A 63 9.32 12.40 0.67
N HIS A 64 9.42 12.95 -0.52
CA HIS A 64 10.62 12.85 -1.36
C HIS A 64 10.92 14.18 -2.06
N GLU A 65 12.21 14.48 -2.24
CA GLU A 65 12.67 15.70 -2.90
C GLU A 65 12.62 15.64 -4.44
N GLY A 66 12.20 14.53 -5.04
CA GLY A 66 12.30 14.20 -6.47
C GLY A 66 11.19 14.74 -7.39
N GLY A 67 10.20 15.45 -6.88
CA GLY A 67 9.10 15.97 -7.70
C GLY A 67 7.92 14.99 -7.86
N ASP A 68 6.81 15.47 -8.46
CA ASP A 68 5.52 14.74 -8.53
C ASP A 68 5.46 13.66 -9.62
N ASP A 69 6.47 13.59 -10.49
CA ASP A 69 6.57 12.65 -11.62
C ASP A 69 7.30 11.33 -11.28
N ALA A 70 7.72 11.13 -10.03
CA ALA A 70 8.41 9.92 -9.61
C ALA A 70 7.45 8.75 -9.35
N ILE A 71 7.80 7.57 -9.84
CA ILE A 71 7.08 6.32 -9.55
C ILE A 71 7.32 5.93 -8.10
N HIS A 72 6.25 5.76 -7.33
CA HIS A 72 6.33 5.39 -5.93
C HIS A 72 6.32 3.87 -5.76
N PHE A 73 7.46 3.31 -5.39
CA PHE A 73 7.60 1.89 -5.06
C PHE A 73 7.32 1.66 -3.58
N LYS A 74 6.31 0.84 -3.29
CA LYS A 74 5.85 0.54 -1.93
C LYS A 74 5.96 -0.95 -1.62
N LYS A 75 6.37 -1.25 -0.40
CA LYS A 75 6.24 -2.59 0.18
C LYS A 75 4.96 -2.62 1.00
N SER A 76 3.87 -3.01 0.35
CA SER A 76 2.56 -3.06 1.02
C SER A 76 2.50 -4.18 2.05
N GLY A 77 1.64 -4.03 3.04
CA GLY A 77 1.24 -5.12 3.92
C GLY A 77 0.56 -6.26 3.15
N CYS A 78 0.21 -7.34 3.84
CA CYS A 78 -0.41 -8.50 3.21
C CYS A 78 -1.76 -8.16 2.58
N HIS A 79 -1.93 -8.47 1.30
CA HIS A 79 -3.20 -8.31 0.59
C HIS A 79 -4.27 -9.35 1.00
N GLY A 80 -3.89 -10.39 1.76
CA GLY A 80 -4.81 -11.44 2.19
C GLY A 80 -5.11 -12.52 1.14
N PHE A 81 -4.44 -12.50 0.00
CA PHE A 81 -4.67 -13.43 -1.12
C PHE A 81 -3.41 -14.26 -1.43
N CYS A 82 -2.84 -14.86 -0.38
CA CYS A 82 -1.53 -15.51 -0.43
C CYS A 82 -1.44 -16.66 -1.44
N GLU A 83 -2.55 -17.36 -1.72
CA GLU A 83 -2.60 -18.42 -2.72
C GLU A 83 -2.25 -17.92 -4.12
N MET A 84 -2.58 -16.66 -4.42
CA MET A 84 -2.32 -16.01 -5.71
C MET A 84 -0.99 -15.24 -5.75
N GLY A 85 -0.17 -15.33 -4.69
CA GLY A 85 1.12 -14.62 -4.60
C GLY A 85 2.23 -15.20 -5.48
N PRO A 86 3.27 -14.41 -5.75
CA PRO A 86 3.49 -13.00 -5.43
C PRO A 86 2.48 -12.04 -6.08
N LEU A 87 2.01 -11.05 -5.31
CA LEU A 87 1.04 -10.06 -5.78
C LEU A 87 1.71 -8.70 -6.03
N LEU A 88 1.28 -8.05 -7.09
CA LEU A 88 1.70 -6.71 -7.48
C LEU A 88 0.47 -5.88 -7.87
N GLN A 89 0.32 -4.71 -7.27
CA GLN A 89 -0.74 -3.76 -7.62
C GLN A 89 -0.14 -2.50 -8.24
N ILE A 90 -0.76 -2.00 -9.30
CA ILE A 90 -0.33 -0.79 -10.01
C ILE A 90 -1.45 0.24 -9.96
N GLU A 91 -1.16 1.43 -9.45
CA GLU A 91 -2.05 2.57 -9.45
C GLU A 91 -1.56 3.63 -10.46
N PRO A 92 -2.44 4.45 -11.04
CA PRO A 92 -3.87 4.62 -10.71
C PRO A 92 -4.83 3.64 -11.42
N GLU A 93 -4.35 2.75 -12.29
CA GLU A 93 -5.22 1.84 -13.06
C GLU A 93 -5.93 0.82 -12.16
N GLY A 94 -5.40 0.54 -10.97
CA GLY A 94 -5.94 -0.44 -10.03
C GLY A 94 -5.68 -1.89 -10.42
N PHE A 95 -4.73 -2.16 -11.33
CA PHE A 95 -4.44 -3.52 -11.78
C PHE A 95 -3.82 -4.34 -10.66
N LEU A 96 -4.38 -5.53 -10.41
CA LEU A 96 -3.80 -6.52 -9.52
C LEU A 96 -3.27 -7.71 -10.31
N TYR A 97 -1.97 -7.89 -10.29
CA TYR A 97 -1.29 -9.04 -10.89
C TYR A 97 -1.05 -10.14 -9.87
N THR A 98 -1.24 -11.37 -10.31
CA THR A 98 -1.10 -12.60 -9.53
C THR A 98 0.02 -13.46 -10.06
N HIS A 99 0.63 -14.29 -9.19
CA HIS A 99 1.71 -15.22 -9.56
C HIS A 99 2.88 -14.57 -10.31
N VAL A 100 3.18 -13.30 -9.98
CA VAL A 100 4.22 -12.53 -10.67
C VAL A 100 5.59 -13.15 -10.43
N ARG A 101 6.40 -13.23 -11.49
CA ARG A 101 7.76 -13.73 -11.48
C ARG A 101 8.74 -12.67 -11.97
N LEU A 102 10.03 -12.88 -11.73
CA LEU A 102 11.07 -11.97 -12.22
C LEU A 102 11.04 -11.80 -13.75
N GLU A 103 10.75 -12.87 -14.47
CA GLU A 103 10.64 -12.88 -15.94
C GLU A 103 9.50 -12.03 -16.48
N ASP A 104 8.51 -11.67 -15.64
CA ASP A 104 7.37 -10.83 -16.02
C ASP A 104 7.68 -9.33 -15.89
N CYS A 105 8.72 -8.97 -15.14
CA CYS A 105 8.97 -7.60 -14.73
C CYS A 105 9.19 -6.64 -15.89
N ASP A 106 9.94 -7.04 -16.92
CA ASP A 106 10.18 -6.19 -18.10
C ASP A 106 8.89 -5.90 -18.86
N GLU A 107 8.03 -6.90 -19.05
CA GLU A 107 6.72 -6.71 -19.67
C GLU A 107 5.82 -5.79 -18.83
N ILE A 108 5.86 -5.93 -17.50
CA ILE A 108 5.10 -5.04 -16.60
C ILE A 108 5.60 -3.61 -16.72
N ILE A 109 6.91 -3.39 -16.78
CA ILE A 109 7.48 -2.04 -16.96
C ILE A 109 7.00 -1.44 -18.29
N GLU A 110 7.15 -2.17 -19.39
CA GLU A 110 6.83 -1.65 -20.72
C GLU A 110 5.36 -1.43 -20.93
N ARG A 111 4.53 -2.42 -20.63
CA ARG A 111 3.10 -2.35 -20.89
C ARG A 111 2.33 -1.56 -19.85
N THR A 112 2.63 -1.78 -18.56
CA THR A 112 1.82 -1.17 -17.51
C THR A 112 2.42 0.12 -16.98
N ILE A 113 3.68 0.09 -16.53
CA ILE A 113 4.27 1.28 -15.89
C ILE A 113 4.42 2.42 -16.90
N LEU A 114 4.86 2.12 -18.12
CA LEU A 114 5.05 3.11 -19.18
C LEU A 114 3.83 3.27 -20.08
N GLY A 115 3.14 2.17 -20.42
CA GLY A 115 2.05 2.16 -21.39
C GLY A 115 0.65 2.30 -20.79
N GLY A 116 0.47 2.08 -19.48
CA GLY A 116 -0.86 2.11 -18.85
C GLY A 116 -1.78 0.95 -19.23
N GLU A 117 -1.24 -0.10 -19.87
CA GLU A 117 -1.99 -1.27 -20.33
C GLU A 117 -1.80 -2.47 -19.41
N ALA A 118 -2.84 -3.26 -19.24
CA ALA A 118 -2.76 -4.49 -18.46
C ALA A 118 -1.93 -5.58 -19.17
N VAL A 119 -1.19 -6.35 -18.38
CA VAL A 119 -0.60 -7.64 -18.80
C VAL A 119 -1.63 -8.72 -18.53
N GLU A 120 -2.46 -9.01 -19.54
CA GLU A 120 -3.65 -9.88 -19.43
C GLU A 120 -3.40 -11.24 -18.77
N ARG A 121 -2.25 -11.87 -19.05
CA ARG A 121 -1.93 -13.21 -18.52
C ARG A 121 -1.62 -13.21 -17.01
N LEU A 122 -1.35 -12.06 -16.43
CA LEU A 122 -1.07 -11.91 -14.99
C LEU A 122 -2.31 -11.51 -14.18
N LEU A 123 -3.42 -11.20 -14.86
CA LEU A 123 -4.68 -10.87 -14.19
C LEU A 123 -5.27 -12.12 -13.51
N TYR A 124 -5.97 -11.88 -12.41
CA TYR A 124 -6.71 -12.96 -11.76
C TYR A 124 -7.84 -13.46 -12.65
N GLU A 125 -7.92 -14.79 -12.82
CA GLU A 125 -8.98 -15.43 -13.61
C GLU A 125 -9.81 -16.37 -12.72
N LEU A 126 -11.12 -16.26 -12.82
CA LEU A 126 -12.07 -17.15 -12.15
C LEU A 126 -13.18 -17.56 -13.13
N ASN A 127 -13.36 -18.85 -13.36
CA ASN A 127 -14.38 -19.42 -14.26
C ASN A 127 -14.34 -18.82 -15.70
N GLY A 128 -13.15 -18.57 -16.23
CA GLY A 128 -12.96 -17.98 -17.56
C GLY A 128 -13.17 -16.46 -17.64
N VAL A 129 -13.41 -15.80 -16.51
CA VAL A 129 -13.51 -14.33 -16.43
C VAL A 129 -12.25 -13.77 -15.81
N ARG A 130 -11.63 -12.80 -16.48
CA ARG A 130 -10.47 -12.07 -15.96
C ARG A 130 -10.89 -10.77 -15.29
N TYR A 131 -10.27 -10.51 -14.15
CA TYR A 131 -10.52 -9.34 -13.33
C TYR A 131 -9.27 -8.47 -13.32
N ALA A 132 -9.35 -7.29 -13.92
CA ALA A 132 -8.22 -6.40 -14.01
C ALA A 132 -8.00 -5.64 -12.69
N LYS A 133 -9.07 -5.18 -12.07
CA LYS A 133 -8.99 -4.33 -10.89
C LYS A 133 -9.19 -5.12 -9.61
N HIS A 134 -8.40 -4.75 -8.60
CA HIS A 134 -8.45 -5.35 -7.27
C HIS A 134 -9.87 -5.40 -6.69
N ASN A 135 -10.63 -4.32 -6.80
CA ASN A 135 -11.98 -4.22 -6.23
C ASN A 135 -13.06 -5.01 -7.01
N GLU A 136 -12.77 -5.45 -8.22
CA GLU A 136 -13.69 -6.26 -9.05
C GLU A 136 -13.56 -7.75 -8.73
N ILE A 137 -12.45 -8.19 -8.15
CA ILE A 137 -12.20 -9.59 -7.79
C ILE A 137 -13.23 -10.03 -6.74
N PRO A 138 -14.03 -11.10 -6.98
CA PRO A 138 -15.09 -11.51 -6.05
C PRO A 138 -14.62 -11.78 -4.63
N PHE A 139 -13.37 -12.21 -4.45
CA PHE A 139 -12.75 -12.40 -3.14
C PHE A 139 -12.67 -11.09 -2.35
N TYR A 140 -12.31 -9.98 -2.99
CA TYR A 140 -12.21 -8.68 -2.33
C TYR A 140 -13.54 -7.92 -2.32
N ALA A 141 -14.31 -7.98 -3.40
CA ALA A 141 -15.57 -7.24 -3.56
C ALA A 141 -16.61 -7.61 -2.49
N LYS A 142 -16.51 -8.81 -1.91
CA LYS A 142 -17.41 -9.30 -0.85
C LYS A 142 -16.90 -9.05 0.58
N GLN A 143 -15.71 -8.46 0.74
CA GLN A 143 -15.11 -8.18 2.05
C GLN A 143 -15.42 -6.77 2.50
N GLN A 144 -15.77 -6.62 3.77
CA GLN A 144 -15.74 -5.35 4.47
C GLN A 144 -14.59 -5.37 5.47
N ARG A 145 -13.52 -4.67 5.15
CA ARG A 145 -12.33 -4.61 6.00
C ARG A 145 -12.45 -3.43 6.94
N VAL A 146 -12.37 -3.68 8.25
CA VAL A 146 -12.35 -2.65 9.30
C VAL A 146 -10.95 -2.57 9.91
N VAL A 147 -10.50 -3.63 10.59
CA VAL A 147 -9.18 -3.67 11.23
C VAL A 147 -8.04 -3.73 10.19
N LEU A 148 -8.29 -4.38 9.05
CA LEU A 148 -7.32 -4.56 7.96
C LEU A 148 -7.53 -3.57 6.80
N GLU A 149 -8.18 -2.43 7.03
CA GLU A 149 -8.53 -1.44 6.00
C GLU A 149 -7.31 -1.00 5.18
N ASN A 150 -6.19 -0.74 5.86
CA ASN A 150 -4.96 -0.28 5.23
C ASN A 150 -4.05 -1.40 4.69
N CYS A 151 -4.38 -2.68 4.92
CA CYS A 151 -3.57 -3.78 4.43
C CYS A 151 -3.65 -3.92 2.90
N GLY A 152 -2.49 -3.97 2.26
CA GLY A 152 -2.38 -4.05 0.80
C GLY A 152 -2.43 -2.70 0.08
N THR A 153 -2.78 -1.60 0.77
CA THR A 153 -2.91 -0.25 0.19
C THR A 153 -1.95 0.77 0.76
N SER A 154 -1.21 0.41 1.82
CA SER A 154 -0.24 1.29 2.48
C SER A 154 1.14 0.72 2.42
N ASP A 155 2.15 1.61 2.35
CA ASP A 155 3.51 1.22 2.66
C ASP A 155 3.63 0.93 4.17
N ALA A 156 4.04 -0.31 4.50
CA ALA A 156 4.19 -0.74 5.89
C ALA A 156 5.45 -0.16 6.56
N GLU A 157 6.38 0.40 5.78
CA GLU A 157 7.65 0.97 6.24
C GLU A 157 7.61 2.51 6.31
N ASP A 158 6.51 3.17 5.85
CA ASP A 158 6.37 4.63 5.82
C ASP A 158 5.40 5.14 6.92
N ILE A 159 5.97 5.74 7.96
CA ILE A 159 5.20 6.31 9.08
C ILE A 159 4.36 7.53 8.66
N GLU A 160 4.79 8.30 7.66
CA GLU A 160 4.04 9.48 7.19
C GLU A 160 2.77 9.04 6.47
N GLU A 161 2.81 7.95 5.68
CA GLU A 161 1.62 7.36 5.08
C GLU A 161 0.64 6.84 6.15
N TYR A 162 1.15 6.21 7.21
CA TYR A 162 0.33 5.79 8.35
C TYR A 162 -0.34 6.99 9.05
N ILE A 163 0.38 8.09 9.26
CA ILE A 163 -0.15 9.33 9.85
C ILE A 163 -1.20 9.96 8.91
N ALA A 164 -0.97 9.98 7.60
CA ALA A 164 -1.91 10.48 6.60
C ALA A 164 -3.26 9.75 6.65
N LYS A 165 -3.24 8.44 6.86
CA LYS A 165 -4.42 7.57 6.98
C LYS A 165 -5.07 7.58 8.36
N GLY A 166 -4.68 8.52 9.23
CA GLY A 166 -5.27 8.69 10.57
C GLY A 166 -4.52 7.97 11.69
N GLY A 167 -3.33 7.44 11.41
CA GLY A 167 -2.48 6.84 12.42
C GLY A 167 -2.23 7.76 13.61
N TYR A 168 -2.16 7.18 14.81
CA TYR A 168 -2.02 7.86 16.10
C TYR A 168 -3.20 8.76 16.51
N SER A 169 -4.32 8.85 15.77
CA SER A 169 -5.45 9.69 16.16
C SER A 169 -6.11 9.21 17.46
N ALA A 170 -6.28 7.89 17.61
CA ALA A 170 -6.84 7.33 18.84
C ALA A 170 -5.88 7.52 20.04
N PHE A 171 -4.58 7.40 19.80
CA PHE A 171 -3.56 7.66 20.84
C PHE A 171 -3.56 9.12 21.26
N GLU A 172 -3.65 10.06 20.31
CA GLU A 172 -3.78 11.49 20.57
C GLU A 172 -5.02 11.79 21.44
N LYS A 173 -6.19 11.22 21.07
CA LYS A 173 -7.41 11.33 21.86
C LYS A 173 -7.22 10.80 23.28
N ALA A 174 -6.65 9.61 23.43
CA ALA A 174 -6.41 9.01 24.73
C ALA A 174 -5.52 9.87 25.63
N LEU A 175 -4.45 10.46 25.08
CA LEU A 175 -3.52 11.27 25.86
C LEU A 175 -4.06 12.63 26.29
N PHE A 176 -4.89 13.27 25.48
CA PHE A 176 -5.25 14.68 25.69
C PHE A 176 -6.72 14.90 26.04
N GLU A 177 -7.58 13.89 25.87
CA GLU A 177 -9.03 14.05 25.95
C GLU A 177 -9.72 13.02 26.86
N MET A 178 -8.99 12.01 27.35
CA MET A 178 -9.57 10.92 28.14
C MET A 178 -8.81 10.69 29.44
N THR A 179 -9.53 10.26 30.46
CA THR A 179 -8.95 9.70 31.69
C THR A 179 -8.62 8.23 31.49
N ASP A 180 -7.79 7.65 32.36
CA ASP A 180 -7.45 6.23 32.37
C ASP A 180 -8.69 5.34 32.58
N GLU A 181 -9.66 5.75 33.44
CA GLU A 181 -10.92 5.04 33.62
C GLU A 181 -11.78 5.05 32.35
N GLU A 182 -11.84 6.16 31.61
CA GLU A 182 -12.57 6.27 30.35
C GLU A 182 -11.96 5.38 29.28
N ILE A 183 -10.61 5.35 29.18
CA ILE A 183 -9.91 4.46 28.24
C ILE A 183 -10.22 2.99 28.55
N CYS A 184 -10.12 2.60 29.84
CA CYS A 184 -10.43 1.23 30.25
C CYS A 184 -11.88 0.86 29.93
N ARG A 185 -12.82 1.78 30.14
CA ARG A 185 -14.25 1.57 29.85
C ARG A 185 -14.49 1.41 28.36
N ASP A 186 -13.94 2.29 27.50
CA ASP A 186 -14.07 2.20 26.04
C ASP A 186 -13.59 0.83 25.51
N ILE A 187 -12.46 0.34 26.03
CA ILE A 187 -11.92 -0.97 25.63
C ILE A 187 -12.85 -2.10 26.07
N LEU A 188 -13.39 -2.05 27.31
CA LEU A 188 -14.32 -3.07 27.80
C LEU A 188 -15.62 -3.07 27.01
N ASP A 189 -16.19 -1.89 26.77
CA ASP A 189 -17.48 -1.71 26.08
C ASP A 189 -17.40 -2.08 24.59
N SER A 190 -16.21 -1.93 23.98
CA SER A 190 -15.98 -2.36 22.60
C SER A 190 -16.16 -3.86 22.38
N GLY A 191 -16.06 -4.67 23.44
CA GLY A 191 -16.11 -6.12 23.36
C GLY A 191 -14.96 -6.78 22.60
N LEU A 192 -13.93 -6.00 22.21
CA LEU A 192 -12.77 -6.51 21.47
C LEU A 192 -12.00 -7.54 22.32
N ARG A 193 -11.68 -8.66 21.71
CA ARG A 193 -10.96 -9.76 22.35
C ARG A 193 -9.84 -10.24 21.44
N GLY A 194 -8.76 -10.72 22.06
CA GLY A 194 -7.68 -11.40 21.37
C GLY A 194 -8.08 -12.81 20.89
#